data_b3e567977888eb58908e44ecf85f9092
#
_entry.id   b3e567977888eb58908e44ecf85f9092
#
_cell.length_a   1.000
_cell.length_b   1.000
_cell.length_c   1.000
_cell.angle_alpha   90.00
_cell.angle_beta   90.00
_cell.angle_gamma   90.00
#
_symmetry.space_group_name_H-M   'P 1'
#
loop_
_entity.id
_entity.type
_entity.pdbx_description
1 polymer ?
#
loop_
_entity_poly.entity_id
_entity_poly.type
_entity_poly.pdbx_seq_one_letter_code
_entity_poly.pdbx_strand_id
1 'polypeptide(L)'
;MKLLKRTWADISLDNLEHNYRTLREHVGKGPRFLGVVKADAYGHGAVQVSRTLQALGAEYLAVSNLEEAVQLRNGGVELPVLILGYTPPEYAPDEAELHITQEVHGLQYAKDLNKALEGTG
;
A
#
# COMPACT_ATOMS: atom_id res chain seq x y z
N MET A 1 -2.23 11.63 31.78
CA MET A 1 -1.91 10.35 32.45
C MET A 1 -0.66 9.75 31.81
N LYS A 2 0.35 9.44 32.61
CA LYS A 2 1.53 8.72 32.11
C LYS A 2 1.15 7.24 31.95
N LEU A 3 1.20 6.73 30.71
CA LEU A 3 1.03 5.30 30.45
C LEU A 3 2.29 4.55 30.90
N LEU A 4 2.09 3.49 31.68
CA LEU A 4 3.18 2.60 32.07
C LEU A 4 3.54 1.71 30.86
N LYS A 5 4.65 2.00 30.18
CA LYS A 5 5.14 1.18 29.08
C LYS A 5 5.94 0.01 29.66
N ARG A 6 5.47 -1.22 29.38
CA ARG A 6 6.18 -2.45 29.73
C ARG A 6 6.95 -3.04 28.56
N THR A 7 6.40 -2.90 27.36
CA THR A 7 7.00 -3.39 26.11
C THR A 7 6.61 -2.45 24.99
N TRP A 8 7.55 -2.16 24.10
CA TRP A 8 7.30 -1.38 22.89
C TRP A 8 8.30 -1.77 21.80
N ALA A 9 7.99 -1.42 20.56
CA ALA A 9 8.90 -1.50 19.44
C ALA A 9 9.33 -0.08 19.05
N ASP A 10 10.64 0.11 18.91
CA ASP A 10 11.20 1.33 18.35
C ASP A 10 11.45 1.12 16.85
N ILE A 11 10.81 1.93 16.02
CA ILE A 11 10.95 1.86 14.56
C ILE A 11 11.82 3.04 14.11
N SER A 12 12.95 2.74 13.50
CA SER A 12 13.86 3.74 12.95
C SER A 12 13.56 4.01 11.47
N LEU A 13 12.99 5.16 11.18
CA LEU A 13 12.74 5.60 9.79
C LEU A 13 14.06 5.92 9.07
N ASP A 14 15.10 6.33 9.80
CA ASP A 14 16.43 6.56 9.22
C ASP A 14 17.06 5.25 8.71
N ASN A 15 16.89 4.15 9.48
CA ASN A 15 17.34 2.83 9.04
C ASN A 15 16.51 2.32 7.86
N LEU A 16 15.21 2.60 7.83
CA LEU A 16 14.35 2.30 6.68
C LEU A 16 14.86 3.02 5.43
N GLU A 17 15.14 4.31 5.53
CA GLU A 17 15.70 5.10 4.44
C GLU A 17 17.03 4.53 3.95
N HIS A 18 17.94 4.23 4.88
CA HIS A 18 19.23 3.61 4.55
C HIS A 18 19.05 2.31 3.77
N ASN A 19 18.20 1.43 4.26
CA ASN A 19 17.91 0.15 3.61
C ASN A 19 17.27 0.34 2.22
N TYR A 20 16.31 1.24 2.09
CA TYR A 20 15.69 1.56 0.81
C TYR A 20 16.75 2.04 -0.20
N ARG A 21 17.60 2.99 0.17
CA ARG A 21 18.65 3.54 -0.71
C ARG A 21 19.65 2.45 -1.12
N THR A 22 20.06 1.60 -0.19
CA THR A 22 20.97 0.47 -0.46
C THR A 22 20.37 -0.49 -1.48
N LEU A 23 19.09 -0.86 -1.30
CA LEU A 23 18.38 -1.75 -2.24
C LEU A 23 18.21 -1.09 -3.62
N ARG A 24 17.84 0.18 -3.67
CA ARG A 24 17.69 0.93 -4.94
C ARG A 24 19.00 1.02 -5.71
N GLU A 25 20.09 1.29 -5.01
CA GLU A 25 21.43 1.34 -5.62
C GLU A 25 21.83 -0.04 -6.18
N HIS A 26 21.58 -1.09 -5.42
CA HIS A 26 21.89 -2.48 -5.85
C HIS A 26 21.09 -2.91 -7.07
N VAL A 27 19.79 -2.61 -7.09
CA VAL A 27 18.88 -2.97 -8.19
C VAL A 27 19.11 -2.11 -9.43
N GLY A 28 19.58 -0.89 -9.26
CA GLY A 28 19.81 0.05 -10.35
C GLY A 28 18.55 0.74 -10.87
N LYS A 29 18.65 1.37 -12.06
CA LYS A 29 17.62 2.26 -12.60
C LYS A 29 16.50 1.55 -13.38
N GLY A 30 16.64 0.30 -13.71
CA GLY A 30 15.68 -0.42 -14.57
C GLY A 30 14.36 -0.74 -13.87
N PRO A 31 14.36 -1.54 -12.80
CA PRO A 31 13.14 -1.91 -12.09
C PRO A 31 12.55 -0.74 -11.29
N ARG A 32 11.21 -0.69 -11.23
CA ARG A 32 10.51 0.17 -10.28
C ARG A 32 10.41 -0.52 -8.92
N PHE A 33 10.30 0.28 -7.86
CA PHE A 33 10.20 -0.21 -6.48
C PHE A 33 8.73 -0.28 -6.06
N LEU A 34 8.33 -1.44 -5.57
CA LEU A 34 7.03 -1.65 -4.93
C LEU A 34 7.27 -2.06 -3.46
N GLY A 35 6.83 -1.21 -2.53
CA GLY A 35 6.91 -1.49 -1.10
C GLY A 35 5.69 -2.26 -0.60
N VAL A 36 5.89 -3.45 -0.03
CA VAL A 36 4.82 -4.23 0.58
C VAL A 36 4.63 -3.78 2.02
N VAL A 37 3.50 -3.12 2.30
CA VAL A 37 3.18 -2.51 3.60
C VAL A 37 1.91 -3.08 4.23
N LYS A 38 1.50 -4.26 3.80
CA LYS A 38 0.39 -5.01 4.39
C LYS A 38 0.63 -5.34 5.86
N ALA A 39 -0.42 -5.70 6.58
CA ALA A 39 -0.36 -6.05 8.01
C ALA A 39 0.37 -4.98 8.83
N ASP A 40 -0.04 -3.70 8.65
CA ASP A 40 0.57 -2.53 9.29
C ASP A 40 2.09 -2.44 9.05
N ALA A 41 2.53 -2.68 7.81
CA ALA A 41 3.94 -2.82 7.42
C ALA A 41 4.67 -3.85 8.29
N TYR A 42 4.02 -5.00 8.50
CA TYR A 42 4.53 -6.07 9.38
C TYR A 42 4.82 -5.59 10.82
N GLY A 43 3.98 -4.70 11.32
CA GLY A 43 4.11 -4.11 12.66
C GLY A 43 5.01 -2.88 12.75
N HIS A 44 5.52 -2.38 11.63
CA HIS A 44 6.37 -1.18 11.59
C HIS A 44 5.59 0.14 11.48
N GLY A 45 4.27 0.07 11.26
CA GLY A 45 3.43 1.24 11.04
C GLY A 45 3.27 1.60 9.57
N ALA A 46 2.18 1.13 8.93
CA ALA A 46 1.99 1.23 7.48
C ALA A 46 2.00 2.68 6.97
N VAL A 47 1.34 3.61 7.68
CA VAL A 47 1.24 5.01 7.25
C VAL A 47 2.61 5.69 7.28
N GLN A 48 3.36 5.59 8.38
CA GLN A 48 4.68 6.18 8.51
C GLN A 48 5.68 5.60 7.52
N VAL A 49 5.72 4.28 7.39
CA VAL A 49 6.59 3.60 6.42
C VAL A 49 6.23 4.04 5.00
N SER A 50 4.96 4.06 4.64
CA SER A 50 4.51 4.45 3.29
C SER A 50 4.83 5.91 2.97
N ARG A 51 4.63 6.82 3.90
CA ARG A 51 4.99 8.24 3.74
C ARG A 51 6.50 8.43 3.57
N THR A 52 7.30 7.68 4.30
CA THR A 52 8.76 7.68 4.15
C THR A 52 9.16 7.16 2.77
N LEU A 53 8.62 6.02 2.34
CA LEU A 53 8.88 5.47 1.01
C LEU A 53 8.44 6.43 -0.11
N GLN A 54 7.30 7.09 0.05
CA GLN A 54 6.81 8.11 -0.87
C GLN A 54 7.79 9.28 -1.00
N ALA A 55 8.28 9.81 0.12
CA ALA A 55 9.25 10.90 0.15
C ALA A 55 10.60 10.49 -0.49
N LEU A 56 10.97 9.22 -0.39
CA LEU A 56 12.18 8.66 -0.98
C LEU A 56 12.06 8.33 -2.47
N GLY A 57 10.85 8.43 -3.06
CA GLY A 57 10.62 8.19 -4.47
C GLY A 57 10.31 6.75 -4.85
N ALA A 58 9.77 5.95 -3.93
CA ALA A 58 9.16 4.67 -4.28
C ALA A 58 8.02 4.89 -5.29
N GLU A 59 7.80 3.93 -6.18
CA GLU A 59 6.83 4.11 -7.26
C GLU A 59 5.48 3.46 -6.97
N TYR A 60 5.43 2.48 -6.06
CA TYR A 60 4.24 1.71 -5.77
C TYR A 60 4.23 1.17 -4.34
N LEU A 61 3.04 0.93 -3.80
CA LEU A 61 2.84 0.21 -2.55
C LEU A 61 1.91 -0.97 -2.76
N ALA A 62 2.00 -1.98 -1.91
CA ALA A 62 1.08 -3.11 -1.90
C ALA A 62 0.55 -3.40 -0.49
N VAL A 63 -0.74 -3.71 -0.44
CA VAL A 63 -1.49 -4.05 0.78
C VAL A 63 -2.29 -5.32 0.54
N SER A 64 -2.90 -5.88 1.58
CA SER A 64 -3.67 -7.13 1.45
C SER A 64 -5.16 -6.93 1.19
N ASN A 65 -5.74 -5.78 1.56
CA ASN A 65 -7.17 -5.54 1.46
C ASN A 65 -7.51 -4.04 1.31
N LEU A 66 -8.78 -3.77 1.06
CA LEU A 66 -9.28 -2.40 0.84
C LEU A 66 -9.15 -1.54 2.10
N GLU A 67 -9.39 -2.09 3.27
CA GLU A 67 -9.29 -1.34 4.54
C GLU A 67 -7.87 -0.80 4.77
N GLU A 68 -6.85 -1.61 4.48
CA GLU A 68 -5.46 -1.16 4.54
C GLU A 68 -5.16 -0.06 3.51
N ALA A 69 -5.71 -0.18 2.29
CA ALA A 69 -5.57 0.84 1.25
C ALA A 69 -6.23 2.17 1.68
N VAL A 70 -7.44 2.10 2.23
CA VAL A 70 -8.16 3.27 2.79
C VAL A 70 -7.36 3.91 3.92
N GLN A 71 -6.77 3.12 4.81
CA GLN A 71 -5.92 3.62 5.89
C GLN A 71 -4.73 4.43 5.34
N LEU A 72 -4.09 3.95 4.28
CA LEU A 72 -3.00 4.68 3.63
C LEU A 72 -3.48 6.02 3.03
N ARG A 73 -4.62 6.02 2.33
CA ARG A 73 -5.21 7.25 1.76
C ARG A 73 -5.56 8.26 2.84
N ASN A 74 -6.20 7.82 3.93
CA ASN A 74 -6.50 8.68 5.09
C ASN A 74 -5.23 9.21 5.76
N GLY A 75 -4.12 8.49 5.68
CA GLY A 75 -2.81 8.89 6.15
C GLY A 75 -2.05 9.83 5.20
N GLY A 76 -2.65 10.28 4.08
CA GLY A 76 -2.04 11.20 3.13
C GLY A 76 -1.04 10.54 2.17
N VAL A 77 -1.15 9.24 1.97
CA VAL A 77 -0.34 8.51 0.98
C VAL A 77 -0.99 8.67 -0.40
N GLU A 78 -0.23 9.17 -1.37
CA GLU A 78 -0.68 9.44 -2.75
C GLU A 78 -0.14 8.43 -3.77
N LEU A 79 0.88 7.66 -3.42
CA LEU A 79 1.43 6.62 -4.30
C LEU A 79 0.34 5.66 -4.78
N PRO A 80 0.49 5.09 -5.98
CA PRO A 80 -0.35 3.98 -6.41
C PRO A 80 -0.28 2.84 -5.38
N VAL A 81 -1.44 2.27 -5.05
CA VAL A 81 -1.58 1.15 -4.10
C VAL A 81 -2.20 -0.04 -4.81
N LEU A 82 -1.55 -1.18 -4.70
CA LEU A 82 -2.03 -2.47 -5.21
C LEU A 82 -2.59 -3.30 -4.07
N ILE A 83 -3.80 -3.81 -4.22
CA ILE A 83 -4.34 -4.84 -3.33
C ILE A 83 -3.92 -6.21 -3.84
N LEU A 84 -3.19 -6.96 -3.01
CA LEU A 84 -2.72 -8.33 -3.26
C LEU A 84 -3.71 -9.36 -2.71
N GLY A 85 -4.98 -9.24 -3.07
CA GLY A 85 -6.00 -10.12 -2.56
C GLY A 85 -7.35 -9.87 -3.20
N TYR A 86 -8.34 -10.65 -2.81
CA TYR A 86 -9.69 -10.53 -3.32
C TYR A 86 -10.43 -9.39 -2.62
N THR A 87 -11.06 -8.53 -3.44
CA THR A 87 -12.07 -7.56 -2.99
C THR A 87 -13.39 -7.89 -3.69
N PRO A 88 -14.53 -7.96 -2.98
CA PRO A 88 -15.81 -8.17 -3.63
C PRO A 88 -16.09 -7.11 -4.70
N PRO A 89 -16.59 -7.46 -5.91
CA PRO A 89 -16.78 -6.52 -7.01
C PRO A 89 -17.66 -5.32 -6.68
N GLU A 90 -18.53 -5.44 -5.68
CA GLU A 90 -19.39 -4.33 -5.22
C GLU A 90 -18.62 -3.12 -4.69
N TYR A 91 -17.34 -3.32 -4.28
CA TYR A 91 -16.42 -2.26 -3.81
C TYR A 91 -15.55 -1.66 -4.92
N ALA A 92 -15.67 -2.15 -6.15
CA ALA A 92 -14.87 -1.62 -7.26
C ALA A 92 -15.05 -0.11 -7.50
N PRO A 93 -16.27 0.48 -7.33
CA PRO A 93 -16.42 1.94 -7.39
C PRO A 93 -15.61 2.69 -6.34
N ASP A 94 -15.54 2.18 -5.10
CA ASP A 94 -14.74 2.78 -4.02
C ASP A 94 -13.24 2.68 -4.35
N GLU A 95 -12.79 1.55 -4.89
CA GLU A 95 -11.40 1.38 -5.34
C GLU A 95 -11.05 2.38 -6.45
N ALA A 96 -11.95 2.59 -7.41
CA ALA A 96 -11.77 3.54 -8.50
C ALA A 96 -11.69 4.98 -7.97
N GLU A 97 -12.59 5.38 -7.08
CA GLU A 97 -12.59 6.72 -6.46
C GLU A 97 -11.29 6.99 -5.68
N LEU A 98 -10.79 6.00 -4.99
CA LEU A 98 -9.56 6.07 -4.20
C LEU A 98 -8.28 5.81 -5.03
N HIS A 99 -8.40 5.60 -6.33
CA HIS A 99 -7.28 5.25 -7.22
C HIS A 99 -6.47 4.07 -6.70
N ILE A 100 -7.17 2.99 -6.35
CA ILE A 100 -6.58 1.73 -5.92
C ILE A 100 -6.50 0.78 -7.12
N THR A 101 -5.42 0.03 -7.20
CA THR A 101 -5.21 -1.03 -8.19
C THR A 101 -5.60 -2.37 -7.57
N GLN A 102 -6.49 -3.10 -8.21
CA GLN A 102 -6.94 -4.42 -7.76
C GLN A 102 -6.22 -5.54 -8.51
N GLU A 103 -5.67 -6.51 -7.79
CA GLU A 103 -5.20 -7.75 -8.39
C GLU A 103 -6.38 -8.53 -9.00
N VAL A 104 -6.19 -9.04 -10.22
CA VAL A 104 -7.19 -9.84 -10.93
C VAL A 104 -6.69 -11.27 -11.09
N HIS A 105 -7.29 -12.20 -10.35
CA HIS A 105 -6.87 -13.61 -10.30
C HIS A 105 -7.61 -14.53 -11.28
N GLY A 106 -8.56 -14.02 -12.06
CA GLY A 106 -9.31 -14.85 -13.01
C GLY A 106 -10.23 -14.06 -13.92
N LEU A 107 -10.58 -14.67 -15.06
CA LEU A 107 -11.41 -14.02 -16.09
C LEU A 107 -12.82 -13.65 -15.57
N GLN A 108 -13.45 -14.52 -14.77
CA GLN A 108 -14.78 -14.23 -14.23
C GLN A 108 -14.73 -13.02 -13.30
N TYR A 109 -13.73 -12.96 -12.42
CA TYR A 109 -13.53 -11.81 -11.54
C TYR A 109 -13.31 -10.51 -12.33
N ALA A 110 -12.51 -10.55 -13.40
CA ALA A 110 -12.32 -9.41 -14.28
C ALA A 110 -13.64 -8.91 -14.88
N LYS A 111 -14.51 -9.83 -15.33
CA LYS A 111 -15.84 -9.50 -15.86
C LYS A 111 -16.76 -8.88 -14.80
N ASP A 112 -16.72 -9.42 -13.58
CA ASP A 112 -17.54 -8.93 -12.47
C ASP A 112 -17.12 -7.52 -12.05
N LEU A 113 -15.81 -7.25 -11.96
CA LEU A 113 -15.26 -5.91 -11.72
C LEU A 113 -15.68 -4.93 -12.82
N ASN A 114 -15.52 -5.33 -14.10
CA ASN A 114 -15.92 -4.48 -15.23
C ASN A 114 -17.41 -4.13 -15.18
N LYS A 115 -18.27 -5.10 -14.86
CA LYS A 115 -19.70 -4.87 -14.71
C LYS A 115 -20.01 -3.92 -13.56
N ALA A 116 -19.32 -4.05 -12.43
CA ALA A 116 -19.51 -3.18 -11.26
C ALA A 116 -19.10 -1.73 -11.54
N LEU A 117 -18.23 -1.50 -12.53
CA LEU A 117 -17.74 -0.19 -12.94
C LEU A 117 -18.49 0.40 -14.14
N GLU A 118 -19.50 -0.29 -14.70
CA GLU A 118 -20.32 0.22 -15.79
C GLU A 118 -21.01 1.54 -15.38
N GLY A 119 -20.81 2.60 -16.17
CA GLY A 119 -21.37 3.92 -15.90
C GLY A 119 -20.56 4.79 -14.92
N THR A 120 -19.44 4.30 -14.39
CA THR A 120 -18.45 5.11 -13.69
C THR A 120 -17.44 5.64 -14.71
N GLY A 121 -17.13 6.93 -14.62
CA GLY A 121 -16.22 7.59 -15.57
C GLY A 121 -14.76 7.23 -15.38
#